data_d93893e01de9b6422b3fefef837b78da
#
_entry.id   d93893e01de9b6422b3fefef837b78da
#
_cell.length_a   1.000
_cell.length_b   1.000
_cell.length_c   1.000
_cell.angle_alpha   90.00
_cell.angle_beta   90.00
_cell.angle_gamma   90.00
#
_symmetry.space_group_name_H-M   'P 1'
#
loop_
_entity.id
_entity.type
_entity.pdbx_description
1 polymer ?
#
loop_
_entity_poly.entity_id
_entity_poly.type
_entity_poly.pdbx_seq_one_letter_code
_entity_poly.pdbx_strand_id
1 'polypeptide(L)'
;GKYSKGQTKRITGTFQANIRGFGFVMVEGEDEDIFIPGENVNGAFQGDEVECIITGAPGGKRKEGKIVRIVSHQVKKIVGLYEKSKSFGFVRPDNQRYLKDIYIPAGKEMGAMDGHKVVVELTSYGQEHAKPEGKIVEIIGHVNDPGADILSIVKDYDLPTEFPEKVLNQAVRVGKDVSEADCAGRLDLRDWQMVTIDGEDAKDLDDAVSLTMKDENYQLGVHIADVTNYVQEKSALDREALKRGTSVYLADRVIPM
;
A
#
# COMPACT_ATOMS: atom_id res chain seq x y z
N GLY A 1 -35.74 -35.87 -23.27
CA GLY A 1 -35.41 -34.75 -22.40
C GLY A 1 -34.30 -33.92 -23.03
N LYS A 2 -34.56 -32.65 -23.38
CA LYS A 2 -33.53 -31.70 -23.83
C LYS A 2 -32.75 -31.27 -22.61
N TYR A 3 -31.49 -31.67 -22.52
CA TYR A 3 -30.54 -31.07 -21.58
C TYR A 3 -30.20 -29.65 -22.08
N SER A 4 -30.73 -28.61 -21.47
CA SER A 4 -30.19 -27.27 -21.65
C SER A 4 -28.90 -27.18 -20.82
N LYS A 5 -27.76 -26.82 -21.45
CA LYS A 5 -26.58 -26.36 -20.73
C LYS A 5 -27.01 -25.12 -19.94
N GLY A 6 -27.16 -25.26 -18.62
CA GLY A 6 -27.31 -24.11 -17.74
C GLY A 6 -26.10 -23.21 -17.95
N GLN A 7 -26.32 -21.94 -18.24
CA GLN A 7 -25.25 -20.98 -18.27
C GLN A 7 -24.66 -20.95 -16.87
N THR A 8 -23.40 -21.42 -16.71
CA THR A 8 -22.69 -21.36 -15.45
C THR A 8 -22.52 -19.87 -15.12
N LYS A 9 -23.16 -19.43 -14.04
CA LYS A 9 -23.13 -18.02 -13.61
C LYS A 9 -21.67 -17.65 -13.32
N ARG A 10 -21.15 -16.64 -14.01
CA ARG A 10 -19.86 -16.03 -13.74
C ARG A 10 -20.02 -15.00 -12.63
N ILE A 11 -19.07 -14.97 -11.74
CA ILE A 11 -19.01 -14.05 -10.60
C ILE A 11 -17.72 -13.28 -10.73
N THR A 12 -17.81 -11.96 -10.66
CA THR A 12 -16.63 -11.06 -10.67
C THR A 12 -16.25 -10.71 -9.24
N GLY A 13 -14.96 -10.67 -8.96
CA GLY A 13 -14.44 -10.29 -7.65
C GLY A 13 -12.94 -10.12 -7.66
N THR A 14 -12.39 -9.74 -6.51
CA THR A 14 -10.95 -9.51 -6.31
C THR A 14 -10.28 -10.77 -5.78
N PHE A 15 -9.24 -11.24 -6.45
CA PHE A 15 -8.48 -12.42 -6.04
C PHE A 15 -7.46 -12.09 -4.97
N GLN A 16 -7.49 -12.82 -3.87
CA GLN A 16 -6.48 -12.80 -2.81
C GLN A 16 -5.68 -14.10 -2.80
N ALA A 17 -4.40 -13.99 -3.14
CA ALA A 17 -3.48 -15.10 -3.13
C ALA A 17 -3.04 -15.47 -1.71
N ASN A 18 -2.89 -16.78 -1.47
CA ASN A 18 -2.27 -17.33 -0.26
C ASN A 18 -0.88 -17.88 -0.58
N ILE A 19 0.06 -17.75 0.34
CA ILE A 19 1.44 -18.26 0.21
C ILE A 19 1.53 -19.77 -0.06
N ARG A 20 0.46 -20.53 0.22
CA ARG A 20 0.36 -21.97 -0.04
C ARG A 20 -0.14 -22.34 -1.44
N GLY A 21 -0.33 -21.32 -2.32
CA GLY A 21 -0.72 -21.53 -3.72
C GLY A 21 -2.21 -21.54 -4.01
N PHE A 22 -3.08 -21.56 -3.03
CA PHE A 22 -4.52 -21.34 -3.18
C PHE A 22 -4.86 -19.87 -2.96
N GLY A 23 -6.12 -19.48 -3.14
CA GLY A 23 -6.58 -18.13 -2.83
C GLY A 23 -8.07 -18.04 -2.61
N PHE A 24 -8.56 -16.81 -2.53
CA PHE A 24 -9.96 -16.49 -2.34
C PHE A 24 -10.38 -15.41 -3.32
N VAL A 25 -11.61 -15.47 -3.81
CA VAL A 25 -12.22 -14.37 -4.56
C VAL A 25 -13.23 -13.68 -3.65
N MET A 26 -12.92 -12.43 -3.30
CA MET A 26 -13.82 -11.55 -2.57
C MET A 26 -14.81 -10.94 -3.54
N VAL A 27 -16.10 -11.06 -3.24
CA VAL A 27 -17.20 -10.54 -4.06
C VAL A 27 -17.87 -9.40 -3.30
N GLU A 28 -17.97 -8.23 -3.92
CA GLU A 28 -18.60 -7.08 -3.30
C GLU A 28 -20.07 -7.37 -2.92
N GLY A 29 -20.42 -7.12 -1.66
CA GLY A 29 -21.77 -7.36 -1.12
C GLY A 29 -22.07 -8.80 -0.72
N GLU A 30 -21.10 -9.72 -0.78
CA GLU A 30 -21.23 -11.08 -0.25
C GLU A 30 -20.44 -11.23 1.05
N ASP A 31 -21.00 -11.91 2.04
CA ASP A 31 -20.34 -12.13 3.35
C ASP A 31 -19.28 -13.25 3.30
N GLU A 32 -19.30 -14.10 2.28
CA GLU A 32 -18.42 -15.26 2.16
C GLU A 32 -17.59 -15.21 0.89
N ASP A 33 -16.27 -15.32 1.05
CA ASP A 33 -15.31 -15.44 -0.05
C ASP A 33 -15.42 -16.82 -0.74
N ILE A 34 -15.11 -16.84 -2.03
CA ILE A 34 -15.06 -18.07 -2.82
C ILE A 34 -13.66 -18.64 -2.73
N PHE A 35 -13.51 -19.85 -2.19
CA PHE A 35 -12.23 -20.55 -2.14
C PHE A 35 -11.81 -21.02 -3.53
N ILE A 36 -10.55 -20.75 -3.90
CA ILE A 36 -9.96 -21.13 -5.18
C ILE A 36 -8.77 -22.08 -4.92
N PRO A 37 -8.88 -23.37 -5.17
CA PRO A 37 -7.77 -24.31 -5.11
C PRO A 37 -6.62 -23.90 -6.03
N GLY A 38 -5.39 -24.30 -5.71
CA GLY A 38 -4.19 -23.89 -6.44
C GLY A 38 -4.23 -24.20 -7.94
N GLU A 39 -4.76 -25.36 -8.32
CA GLU A 39 -4.97 -25.78 -9.71
C GLU A 39 -6.04 -24.95 -10.45
N ASN A 40 -6.86 -24.20 -9.73
CA ASN A 40 -7.96 -23.39 -10.26
C ASN A 40 -7.65 -21.89 -10.28
N VAL A 41 -6.46 -21.46 -9.83
CA VAL A 41 -6.04 -20.05 -9.79
C VAL A 41 -5.82 -19.45 -11.18
N ASN A 42 -5.49 -20.28 -12.17
CA ASN A 42 -5.37 -19.91 -13.59
C ASN A 42 -4.48 -18.69 -13.86
N GLY A 43 -3.37 -18.57 -13.12
CA GLY A 43 -2.38 -17.51 -13.32
C GLY A 43 -2.75 -16.14 -12.74
N ALA A 44 -3.81 -16.05 -11.96
CA ALA A 44 -4.17 -14.80 -11.30
C ALA A 44 -3.15 -14.42 -10.22
N PHE A 45 -2.87 -13.12 -10.13
CA PHE A 45 -1.98 -12.50 -9.16
C PHE A 45 -2.78 -11.89 -8.00
N GLN A 46 -2.09 -11.63 -6.89
CA GLN A 46 -2.67 -10.92 -5.74
C GLN A 46 -3.33 -9.61 -6.20
N GLY A 47 -4.59 -9.41 -5.82
CA GLY A 47 -5.35 -8.19 -6.10
C GLY A 47 -5.98 -8.13 -7.49
N ASP A 48 -5.79 -9.13 -8.36
CA ASP A 48 -6.40 -9.15 -9.68
C ASP A 48 -7.93 -9.16 -9.61
N GLU A 49 -8.55 -8.42 -10.50
CA GLU A 49 -9.98 -8.56 -10.76
C GLU A 49 -10.21 -9.76 -11.68
N VAL A 50 -11.02 -10.70 -11.23
CA VAL A 50 -11.22 -11.98 -11.90
C VAL A 50 -12.69 -12.34 -12.07
N GLU A 51 -13.00 -13.11 -13.12
CA GLU A 51 -14.27 -13.85 -13.22
C GLU A 51 -14.04 -15.29 -12.78
N CYS A 52 -14.86 -15.78 -11.87
CA CYS A 52 -14.86 -17.17 -11.45
C CYS A 52 -16.22 -17.83 -11.61
N ILE A 53 -16.22 -19.15 -11.59
CA ILE A 53 -17.42 -19.98 -11.56
C ILE A 53 -17.37 -20.87 -10.31
N ILE A 54 -18.53 -21.12 -9.72
CA ILE A 54 -18.65 -22.09 -8.62
C ILE A 54 -18.55 -23.50 -9.18
N THR A 55 -17.63 -24.29 -8.63
CA THR A 55 -17.40 -25.68 -9.02
C THR A 55 -17.97 -26.66 -8.02
N GLY A 56 -18.21 -26.25 -6.77
CA GLY A 56 -18.77 -27.08 -5.74
C GLY A 56 -18.93 -26.35 -4.41
N ALA A 57 -19.59 -27.00 -3.48
CA ALA A 57 -19.64 -26.66 -2.07
C ALA A 57 -19.49 -27.98 -1.26
N PRO A 58 -18.29 -28.56 -1.19
CA PRO A 58 -18.08 -29.84 -0.53
C PRO A 58 -18.53 -29.78 0.93
N GLY A 59 -19.50 -30.59 1.29
CA GLY A 59 -20.01 -30.67 2.67
C GLY A 59 -20.82 -29.46 3.15
N GLY A 60 -21.26 -28.57 2.26
CA GLY A 60 -22.16 -27.44 2.57
C GLY A 60 -21.53 -26.30 3.38
N LYS A 61 -20.22 -26.22 3.48
CA LYS A 61 -19.55 -25.27 4.36
C LYS A 61 -18.80 -24.11 3.67
N ARG A 62 -18.44 -24.23 2.41
CA ARG A 62 -17.70 -23.15 1.71
C ARG A 62 -17.88 -23.25 0.20
N LYS A 63 -18.15 -22.12 -0.47
CA LYS A 63 -18.19 -22.06 -1.92
C LYS A 63 -16.77 -22.30 -2.47
N GLU A 64 -16.62 -23.28 -3.36
CA GLU A 64 -15.38 -23.54 -4.08
C GLU A 64 -15.55 -23.13 -5.54
N GLY A 65 -14.52 -22.50 -6.13
CA GLY A 65 -14.60 -21.97 -7.46
C GLY A 65 -13.35 -22.20 -8.29
N LYS A 66 -13.46 -21.82 -9.56
CA LYS A 66 -12.37 -21.78 -10.54
C LYS A 66 -12.35 -20.43 -11.22
N ILE A 67 -11.18 -19.78 -11.31
CA ILE A 67 -10.99 -18.59 -12.11
C ILE A 67 -11.04 -18.99 -13.59
N VAL A 68 -11.89 -18.33 -14.34
CA VAL A 68 -12.09 -18.59 -15.78
C VAL A 68 -11.54 -17.45 -16.65
N ARG A 69 -11.39 -16.26 -16.06
CA ARG A 69 -10.82 -15.11 -16.76
C ARG A 69 -10.22 -14.12 -15.75
N ILE A 70 -9.10 -13.54 -16.09
CA ILE A 70 -8.56 -12.35 -15.44
C ILE A 70 -9.11 -11.14 -16.19
N VAL A 71 -9.81 -10.27 -15.47
CA VAL A 71 -10.43 -9.06 -16.04
C VAL A 71 -9.39 -7.95 -16.14
N SER A 72 -8.67 -7.72 -15.03
CA SER A 72 -7.58 -6.74 -14.99
C SER A 72 -6.52 -7.17 -13.98
N HIS A 73 -5.25 -6.91 -14.34
CA HIS A 73 -4.13 -7.05 -13.41
C HIS A 73 -3.92 -5.74 -12.65
N GLN A 74 -3.89 -5.82 -11.32
CA GLN A 74 -3.65 -4.65 -10.46
C GLN A 74 -2.16 -4.43 -10.22
N VAL A 75 -1.39 -5.51 -10.08
CA VAL A 75 0.05 -5.45 -9.81
C VAL A 75 0.81 -5.24 -11.10
N LYS A 76 1.44 -4.08 -11.25
CA LYS A 76 2.28 -3.72 -12.40
C LYS A 76 3.76 -3.79 -12.09
N LYS A 77 4.12 -3.55 -10.83
CA LYS A 77 5.49 -3.54 -10.35
C LYS A 77 5.64 -4.49 -9.16
N ILE A 78 6.78 -5.11 -9.06
CA ILE A 78 7.13 -6.04 -7.97
C ILE A 78 8.55 -5.71 -7.51
N VAL A 79 8.74 -5.70 -6.21
CA VAL A 79 10.06 -5.58 -5.58
C VAL A 79 10.59 -6.97 -5.27
N GLY A 80 11.90 -7.17 -5.48
CA GLY A 80 12.50 -8.46 -5.17
C GLY A 80 14.02 -8.48 -5.33
N LEU A 81 14.58 -9.64 -5.08
CA LEU A 81 16.02 -9.91 -5.19
C LEU A 81 16.35 -10.42 -6.60
N TYR A 82 17.26 -9.72 -7.28
CA TYR A 82 17.75 -10.14 -8.58
C TYR A 82 18.85 -11.20 -8.45
N GLU A 83 18.66 -12.32 -9.14
CA GLU A 83 19.60 -13.42 -9.24
C GLU A 83 20.04 -13.55 -10.70
N LYS A 84 21.35 -13.29 -10.95
CA LYS A 84 21.90 -13.27 -12.30
C LYS A 84 22.27 -14.69 -12.76
N SER A 85 21.91 -15.03 -13.99
CA SER A 85 22.39 -16.17 -14.73
C SER A 85 23.30 -15.75 -15.88
N LYS A 86 23.84 -16.71 -16.66
CA LYS A 86 24.82 -16.41 -17.74
C LYS A 86 24.31 -15.43 -18.79
N SER A 87 23.05 -15.54 -19.23
CA SER A 87 22.47 -14.75 -20.32
C SER A 87 21.08 -14.18 -20.00
N PHE A 88 20.60 -14.34 -18.78
CA PHE A 88 19.31 -13.84 -18.29
C PHE A 88 19.38 -13.73 -16.78
N GLY A 89 18.30 -13.33 -16.14
CA GLY A 89 18.19 -13.36 -14.68
C GLY A 89 16.78 -13.67 -14.24
N PHE A 90 16.63 -13.79 -12.92
CA PHE A 90 15.35 -13.91 -12.25
C PHE A 90 15.26 -12.89 -11.15
N VAL A 91 14.05 -12.43 -10.86
CA VAL A 91 13.77 -11.70 -9.63
C VAL A 91 12.86 -12.54 -8.77
N ARG A 92 13.35 -12.86 -7.57
CA ARG A 92 12.57 -13.49 -6.53
C ARG A 92 11.82 -12.41 -5.76
N PRO A 93 10.48 -12.37 -5.82
CA PRO A 93 9.68 -11.38 -5.11
C PRO A 93 9.91 -11.39 -3.60
N ASP A 94 9.93 -10.22 -2.97
CA ASP A 94 9.98 -10.10 -1.51
C ASP A 94 8.64 -10.49 -0.88
N ASN A 95 7.55 -10.13 -1.52
CA ASN A 95 6.22 -10.52 -1.09
C ASN A 95 5.92 -11.97 -1.48
N GLN A 96 5.85 -12.84 -0.50
CA GLN A 96 5.64 -14.29 -0.67
C GLN A 96 4.28 -14.67 -1.29
N ARG A 97 3.36 -13.72 -1.45
CA ARG A 97 2.11 -13.96 -2.19
C ARG A 97 2.32 -14.06 -3.70
N TYR A 98 3.48 -13.61 -4.21
CA TYR A 98 3.90 -13.83 -5.59
C TYR A 98 4.72 -15.11 -5.65
N LEU A 99 4.07 -16.22 -6.00
CA LEU A 99 4.62 -17.57 -5.89
C LEU A 99 5.68 -17.93 -6.94
N LYS A 100 5.86 -17.12 -7.96
CA LYS A 100 6.75 -17.40 -9.08
C LYS A 100 7.83 -16.34 -9.21
N ASP A 101 9.07 -16.78 -9.43
CA ASP A 101 10.13 -15.89 -9.84
C ASP A 101 9.80 -15.23 -11.19
N ILE A 102 10.20 -13.98 -11.34
CA ILE A 102 9.99 -13.20 -12.54
C ILE A 102 11.22 -13.35 -13.43
N TYR A 103 11.02 -13.82 -14.65
CA TYR A 103 12.08 -13.92 -15.66
C TYR A 103 12.46 -12.54 -16.17
N ILE A 104 13.76 -12.26 -16.21
CA ILE A 104 14.33 -11.02 -16.76
C ILE A 104 15.17 -11.36 -17.98
N PRO A 105 14.68 -11.04 -19.19
CA PRO A 105 15.43 -11.28 -20.44
C PRO A 105 16.73 -10.48 -20.48
N ALA A 106 17.69 -10.95 -21.27
CA ALA A 106 18.92 -10.22 -21.57
C ALA A 106 18.61 -8.80 -22.10
N GLY A 107 19.33 -7.81 -21.59
CA GLY A 107 19.13 -6.39 -21.94
C GLY A 107 17.97 -5.71 -21.22
N LYS A 108 17.28 -6.41 -20.31
CA LYS A 108 16.21 -5.85 -19.47
C LYS A 108 16.60 -5.72 -17.99
N GLU A 109 17.86 -6.01 -17.69
CA GLU A 109 18.41 -6.00 -16.32
C GLU A 109 18.84 -4.62 -15.85
N MET A 110 18.84 -3.58 -16.68
CA MET A 110 19.21 -2.20 -16.31
C MET A 110 20.61 -2.09 -15.63
N GLY A 111 21.53 -3.02 -15.90
CA GLY A 111 22.83 -3.07 -15.24
C GLY A 111 22.80 -3.66 -13.82
N ALA A 112 21.71 -4.25 -13.37
CA ALA A 112 21.65 -4.93 -12.09
C ALA A 112 22.64 -6.08 -12.01
N MET A 113 23.26 -6.24 -10.85
CA MET A 113 24.16 -7.33 -10.52
C MET A 113 23.47 -8.32 -9.57
N ASP A 114 24.04 -9.51 -9.49
CA ASP A 114 23.57 -10.53 -8.55
C ASP A 114 23.47 -9.98 -7.12
N GLY A 115 22.39 -10.25 -6.42
CA GLY A 115 22.15 -9.73 -5.07
C GLY A 115 21.57 -8.32 -4.97
N HIS A 116 21.29 -7.65 -6.09
CA HIS A 116 20.59 -6.36 -6.04
C HIS A 116 19.11 -6.54 -5.71
N LYS A 117 18.61 -5.69 -4.82
CA LYS A 117 17.19 -5.40 -4.64
C LYS A 117 16.73 -4.49 -5.77
N VAL A 118 15.66 -4.84 -6.44
CA VAL A 118 15.21 -4.17 -7.66
C VAL A 118 13.69 -4.00 -7.69
N VAL A 119 13.23 -3.01 -8.45
CA VAL A 119 11.83 -2.87 -8.86
C VAL A 119 11.71 -3.39 -10.29
N VAL A 120 10.81 -4.34 -10.49
CA VAL A 120 10.51 -4.94 -11.79
C VAL A 120 9.14 -4.49 -12.26
N GLU A 121 9.05 -3.97 -13.48
CA GLU A 121 7.79 -3.79 -14.19
C GLU A 121 7.46 -5.05 -14.97
N LEU A 122 6.29 -5.64 -14.71
CA LEU A 122 5.83 -6.84 -15.39
C LEU A 122 5.48 -6.53 -16.85
N THR A 123 6.02 -7.31 -17.76
CA THR A 123 5.71 -7.27 -19.20
C THR A 123 4.80 -8.41 -19.61
N SER A 124 4.81 -9.50 -18.85
CA SER A 124 3.91 -10.65 -18.98
C SER A 124 3.66 -11.28 -17.62
N TYR A 125 2.43 -11.68 -17.36
CA TYR A 125 2.03 -12.34 -16.10
C TYR A 125 2.23 -13.86 -16.13
N GLY A 126 2.70 -14.39 -17.26
CA GLY A 126 2.80 -15.82 -17.47
C GLY A 126 1.43 -16.49 -17.66
N GLN A 127 1.45 -17.73 -18.06
CA GLN A 127 0.30 -18.62 -18.12
C GLN A 127 0.60 -19.88 -17.31
N GLU A 128 -0.30 -20.85 -17.29
CA GLU A 128 -0.26 -22.06 -16.43
C GLU A 128 1.13 -22.70 -16.27
N HIS A 129 1.97 -22.69 -17.31
CA HIS A 129 3.33 -23.27 -17.30
C HIS A 129 4.45 -22.25 -17.59
N ALA A 130 4.14 -20.98 -17.88
CA ALA A 130 5.12 -19.95 -18.12
C ALA A 130 5.37 -19.11 -16.86
N LYS A 131 6.64 -18.73 -16.63
CA LYS A 131 6.97 -17.75 -15.59
C LYS A 131 6.52 -16.36 -16.05
N PRO A 132 6.16 -15.47 -15.10
CA PRO A 132 6.01 -14.05 -15.39
C PRO A 132 7.30 -13.49 -15.94
N GLU A 133 7.21 -12.49 -16.80
CA GLU A 133 8.35 -11.81 -17.40
C GLU A 133 8.29 -10.32 -17.08
N GLY A 134 9.45 -9.70 -16.88
CA GLY A 134 9.55 -8.29 -16.56
C GLY A 134 10.85 -7.65 -17.02
N LYS A 135 10.91 -6.34 -16.81
CA LYS A 135 12.12 -5.52 -16.96
C LYS A 135 12.42 -4.83 -15.65
N ILE A 136 13.68 -4.74 -15.27
CA ILE A 136 14.10 -3.94 -14.14
C ILE A 136 13.95 -2.45 -14.52
N VAL A 137 13.28 -1.68 -13.66
CA VAL A 137 13.04 -0.25 -13.85
C VAL A 137 13.71 0.61 -12.79
N GLU A 138 14.14 0.00 -11.69
CA GLU A 138 14.88 0.68 -10.62
C GLU A 138 15.77 -0.32 -9.88
N ILE A 139 16.99 0.10 -9.52
CA ILE A 139 17.88 -0.63 -8.62
C ILE A 139 17.84 0.11 -7.28
N ILE A 140 17.41 -0.58 -6.22
CA ILE A 140 17.29 -0.02 -4.87
C ILE A 140 18.66 0.01 -4.20
N GLY A 141 19.46 -1.06 -4.34
CA GLY A 141 20.75 -1.27 -3.74
C GLY A 141 21.09 -2.75 -3.66
N HIS A 142 22.25 -3.10 -3.13
CA HIS A 142 22.58 -4.48 -2.84
C HIS A 142 21.87 -4.94 -1.56
N VAL A 143 21.50 -6.22 -1.46
CA VAL A 143 20.79 -6.77 -0.28
C VAL A 143 21.54 -6.56 1.04
N ASN A 144 22.86 -6.38 0.99
CA ASN A 144 23.70 -6.12 2.16
C ASN A 144 23.93 -4.61 2.42
N ASP A 145 23.38 -3.72 1.59
CA ASP A 145 23.53 -2.29 1.80
C ASP A 145 22.62 -1.83 2.95
N PRO A 146 23.11 -0.98 3.85
CA PRO A 146 22.30 -0.44 4.93
C PRO A 146 21.06 0.29 4.39
N GLY A 147 19.87 -0.06 4.89
CA GLY A 147 18.60 0.55 4.52
C GLY A 147 17.97 0.04 3.21
N ALA A 148 18.59 -0.89 2.48
CA ALA A 148 18.04 -1.49 1.28
C ALA A 148 16.73 -2.29 1.58
N ASP A 149 16.64 -2.88 2.75
CA ASP A 149 15.45 -3.57 3.25
C ASP A 149 14.28 -2.60 3.46
N ILE A 150 14.51 -1.47 4.14
CA ILE A 150 13.50 -0.44 4.37
C ILE A 150 13.05 0.20 3.05
N LEU A 151 13.99 0.53 2.16
CA LEU A 151 13.66 1.05 0.84
C LEU A 151 12.87 0.06 -0.01
N SER A 152 13.15 -1.24 0.12
CA SER A 152 12.36 -2.29 -0.54
C SER A 152 10.90 -2.26 -0.08
N ILE A 153 10.65 -2.12 1.23
CA ILE A 153 9.30 -1.98 1.79
C ILE A 153 8.61 -0.72 1.23
N VAL A 154 9.31 0.41 1.25
CA VAL A 154 8.79 1.69 0.70
C VAL A 154 8.33 1.53 -0.75
N LYS A 155 9.13 0.83 -1.56
CA LYS A 155 8.83 0.59 -2.99
C LYS A 155 7.74 -0.47 -3.20
N ASP A 156 7.70 -1.52 -2.37
CA ASP A 156 6.67 -2.57 -2.48
C ASP A 156 5.26 -2.04 -2.17
N TYR A 157 5.17 -1.07 -1.24
CA TYR A 157 3.92 -0.39 -0.89
C TYR A 157 3.65 0.88 -1.72
N ASP A 158 4.51 1.20 -2.70
CA ASP A 158 4.42 2.42 -3.54
C ASP A 158 4.25 3.70 -2.70
N LEU A 159 4.96 3.78 -1.55
CA LEU A 159 4.86 4.91 -0.65
C LEU A 159 5.49 6.16 -1.29
N PRO A 160 4.82 7.31 -1.27
CA PRO A 160 5.32 8.53 -1.88
C PRO A 160 6.44 9.15 -1.03
N THR A 161 7.69 9.04 -1.49
CA THR A 161 8.87 9.55 -0.78
C THR A 161 9.13 11.04 -0.97
N GLU A 162 8.57 11.64 -2.01
CA GLU A 162 8.77 13.04 -2.37
C GLU A 162 7.45 13.80 -2.43
N PHE A 163 7.51 15.09 -2.11
CA PHE A 163 6.39 16.00 -2.31
C PHE A 163 6.48 16.68 -3.68
N PRO A 164 5.35 16.84 -4.39
CA PRO A 164 5.32 17.64 -5.60
C PRO A 164 5.76 19.10 -5.34
N GLU A 165 6.46 19.70 -6.28
CA GLU A 165 6.99 21.07 -6.16
C GLU A 165 5.92 22.10 -5.76
N LYS A 166 4.71 21.99 -6.31
CA LYS A 166 3.57 22.88 -5.95
C LYS A 166 3.17 22.78 -4.48
N VAL A 167 3.34 21.61 -3.86
CA VAL A 167 3.08 21.36 -2.43
C VAL A 167 4.16 22.02 -1.60
N LEU A 168 5.43 21.78 -1.94
CA LEU A 168 6.58 22.41 -1.27
C LEU A 168 6.50 23.94 -1.35
N ASN A 169 6.17 24.50 -2.51
CA ASN A 169 6.01 25.95 -2.69
C ASN A 169 4.85 26.52 -1.85
N GLN A 170 3.78 25.75 -1.66
CA GLN A 170 2.69 26.18 -0.77
C GLN A 170 3.12 26.09 0.68
N ALA A 171 3.78 25.01 1.11
CA ALA A 171 4.27 24.84 2.48
C ALA A 171 5.17 26.02 2.90
N VAL A 172 6.13 26.41 2.04
CA VAL A 172 7.00 27.57 2.29
C VAL A 172 6.20 28.88 2.46
N ARG A 173 5.08 29.05 1.74
CA ARG A 173 4.27 30.28 1.83
C ARG A 173 3.42 30.34 3.10
N VAL A 174 2.90 29.17 3.56
CA VAL A 174 2.02 29.11 4.73
C VAL A 174 2.75 28.81 6.03
N GLY A 175 3.92 28.18 5.97
CA GLY A 175 4.76 27.85 7.12
C GLY A 175 5.49 29.08 7.66
N LYS A 176 4.77 29.98 8.29
CA LYS A 176 5.29 31.21 8.94
C LYS A 176 5.06 31.10 10.44
N ASP A 177 5.86 31.88 11.18
CA ASP A 177 5.64 32.05 12.62
C ASP A 177 4.25 32.63 12.87
N VAL A 178 3.65 32.23 14.00
CA VAL A 178 2.34 32.74 14.44
C VAL A 178 2.44 34.24 14.69
N SER A 179 1.59 35.01 14.03
CA SER A 179 1.51 36.46 14.14
C SER A 179 0.34 36.91 15.02
N GLU A 180 0.36 38.18 15.44
CA GLU A 180 -0.77 38.77 16.15
C GLU A 180 -2.08 38.73 15.32
N ALA A 181 -1.98 38.75 14.00
CA ALA A 181 -3.13 38.61 13.13
C ALA A 181 -3.77 37.22 13.21
N ASP A 182 -2.96 36.19 13.41
CA ASP A 182 -3.44 34.81 13.56
C ASP A 182 -4.15 34.60 14.89
N CYS A 183 -3.88 35.42 15.91
CA CYS A 183 -4.52 35.39 17.22
C CYS A 183 -5.89 36.09 17.23
N ALA A 184 -6.20 36.91 16.23
CA ALA A 184 -7.41 37.71 16.20
C ALA A 184 -8.68 36.84 16.22
N GLY A 185 -9.57 37.10 17.19
CA GLY A 185 -10.82 36.36 17.36
C GLY A 185 -10.69 34.96 17.99
N ARG A 186 -9.47 34.57 18.37
CA ARG A 186 -9.21 33.31 19.10
C ARG A 186 -9.23 33.52 20.61
N LEU A 187 -9.59 32.47 21.35
CA LEU A 187 -9.49 32.48 22.81
C LEU A 187 -8.01 32.35 23.21
N ASP A 188 -7.55 33.31 24.03
CA ASP A 188 -6.18 33.26 24.57
C ASP A 188 -6.12 32.36 25.80
N LEU A 189 -5.38 31.26 25.69
CA LEU A 189 -5.16 30.27 26.72
C LEU A 189 -3.70 30.19 27.18
N ARG A 190 -2.86 31.18 26.80
CA ARG A 190 -1.42 31.15 27.10
C ARG A 190 -1.10 31.15 28.60
N ASP A 191 -2.03 31.60 29.44
CA ASP A 191 -1.88 31.55 30.89
C ASP A 191 -2.38 30.24 31.53
N TRP A 192 -2.90 29.32 30.72
CA TRP A 192 -3.34 28.02 31.25
C TRP A 192 -2.17 27.07 31.39
N GLN A 193 -2.24 26.21 32.43
CA GLN A 193 -1.31 25.08 32.53
C GLN A 193 -1.69 24.02 31.52
N MET A 194 -0.86 23.88 30.51
CA MET A 194 -1.01 22.86 29.47
C MET A 194 0.23 21.99 29.43
N VAL A 195 0.04 20.72 29.13
CA VAL A 195 1.12 19.74 28.92
C VAL A 195 0.85 18.93 27.69
N THR A 196 1.90 18.54 27.00
CA THR A 196 1.88 17.48 25.99
C THR A 196 2.43 16.21 26.63
N ILE A 197 1.98 15.03 26.17
CA ILE A 197 2.41 13.73 26.72
C ILE A 197 2.96 12.90 25.57
N ASP A 198 4.08 13.35 25.04
CA ASP A 198 4.73 12.77 23.87
C ASP A 198 6.02 12.05 24.27
N GLY A 199 6.53 11.21 23.36
CA GLY A 199 7.85 10.65 23.49
C GLY A 199 8.95 11.72 23.37
N GLU A 200 10.11 11.45 23.93
CA GLU A 200 11.25 12.38 23.94
C GLU A 200 11.69 12.82 22.52
N ASP A 201 11.49 11.95 21.52
CA ASP A 201 11.86 12.18 20.13
C ASP A 201 10.71 12.76 19.27
N ALA A 202 9.54 13.03 19.86
CA ALA A 202 8.40 13.58 19.10
C ALA A 202 8.72 14.95 18.52
N LYS A 203 8.38 15.13 17.24
CA LYS A 203 8.61 16.39 16.50
C LYS A 203 7.33 17.10 16.14
N ASP A 204 6.21 16.38 16.18
CA ASP A 204 4.86 16.79 15.88
C ASP A 204 4.04 16.74 17.18
N LEU A 205 3.93 17.88 17.85
CA LEU A 205 3.13 18.02 19.06
C LEU A 205 1.70 18.42 18.67
N ASP A 206 0.91 17.44 18.28
CA ASP A 206 -0.44 17.67 17.72
C ASP A 206 -1.49 17.98 18.77
N ASP A 207 -1.31 17.43 19.99
CA ASP A 207 -2.28 17.58 21.05
C ASP A 207 -1.65 18.00 22.38
N ALA A 208 -2.44 18.73 23.16
CA ALA A 208 -2.12 19.10 24.53
C ALA A 208 -3.34 18.92 25.42
N VAL A 209 -3.10 18.76 26.70
CA VAL A 209 -4.17 18.65 27.70
C VAL A 209 -3.99 19.72 28.78
N SER A 210 -5.12 20.22 29.28
CA SER A 210 -5.19 21.04 30.47
C SER A 210 -6.19 20.47 31.47
N LEU A 211 -5.95 20.66 32.74
CA LEU A 211 -6.83 20.20 33.79
C LEU A 211 -7.07 21.32 34.81
N THR A 212 -8.32 21.65 35.03
CA THR A 212 -8.73 22.62 36.08
C THR A 212 -9.82 22.01 36.93
N MET A 213 -10.03 22.57 38.15
CA MET A 213 -11.17 22.23 39.00
C MET A 213 -12.23 23.35 38.91
N LYS A 214 -13.46 22.97 38.66
CA LYS A 214 -14.60 23.85 38.66
C LYS A 214 -15.78 23.19 39.39
N ASP A 215 -16.30 23.85 40.42
CA ASP A 215 -17.49 23.37 41.21
C ASP A 215 -17.32 21.91 41.65
N GLU A 216 -16.17 21.58 42.27
CA GLU A 216 -15.78 20.22 42.71
C GLU A 216 -15.62 19.16 41.62
N ASN A 217 -15.75 19.54 40.36
CA ASN A 217 -15.52 18.66 39.20
C ASN A 217 -14.20 18.98 38.51
N TYR A 218 -13.58 17.96 37.93
CA TYR A 218 -12.46 18.15 37.01
C TYR A 218 -12.97 18.57 35.66
N GLN A 219 -12.41 19.65 35.14
CA GLN A 219 -12.60 20.09 33.74
C GLN A 219 -11.34 19.77 32.96
N LEU A 220 -11.45 18.76 32.09
CA LEU A 220 -10.38 18.37 31.15
C LEU A 220 -10.54 19.18 29.86
N GLY A 221 -9.47 19.88 29.45
CA GLY A 221 -9.35 20.46 28.12
C GLY A 221 -8.47 19.55 27.24
N VAL A 222 -8.93 19.27 26.04
CA VAL A 222 -8.15 18.62 24.99
C VAL A 222 -7.97 19.63 23.87
N HIS A 223 -6.74 19.94 23.55
CA HIS A 223 -6.37 21.00 22.61
C HIS A 223 -5.66 20.37 21.41
N ILE A 224 -6.21 20.53 20.22
CA ILE A 224 -5.65 19.98 19.00
C ILE A 224 -5.11 21.13 18.14
N ALA A 225 -3.95 20.93 17.51
CA ALA A 225 -3.37 21.89 16.60
C ALA A 225 -4.35 22.24 15.46
N ASP A 226 -4.56 23.55 15.22
CA ASP A 226 -5.46 24.03 14.14
C ASP A 226 -4.78 23.95 12.77
N VAL A 227 -4.63 22.71 12.28
CA VAL A 227 -3.99 22.43 10.99
C VAL A 227 -4.73 23.14 9.84
N THR A 228 -6.05 23.35 9.95
CA THR A 228 -6.86 23.99 8.91
C THR A 228 -6.53 25.46 8.71
N ASN A 229 -5.88 26.13 9.68
CA ASN A 229 -5.35 27.46 9.49
C ASN A 229 -4.29 27.53 8.39
N TYR A 230 -3.54 26.47 8.21
CA TYR A 230 -2.43 26.36 7.23
C TYR A 230 -2.84 25.55 6.00
N VAL A 231 -3.57 24.46 6.18
CA VAL A 231 -4.00 23.55 5.12
C VAL A 231 -5.44 23.87 4.71
N GLN A 232 -5.58 24.80 3.78
CA GLN A 232 -6.89 25.22 3.30
C GLN A 232 -7.51 24.16 2.38
N GLU A 233 -8.83 23.98 2.50
CA GLU A 233 -9.61 23.04 1.68
C GLU A 233 -9.33 23.23 0.18
N LYS A 234 -9.18 22.11 -0.54
CA LYS A 234 -8.88 22.06 -1.98
C LYS A 234 -7.55 22.73 -2.39
N SER A 235 -6.68 23.01 -1.45
CA SER A 235 -5.33 23.50 -1.73
C SER A 235 -4.43 22.38 -2.27
N ALA A 236 -3.18 22.68 -2.65
CA ALA A 236 -2.23 21.65 -3.07
C ALA A 236 -1.82 20.77 -1.89
N LEU A 237 -1.65 21.35 -0.70
CA LEU A 237 -1.37 20.61 0.54
C LEU A 237 -2.51 19.68 0.91
N ASP A 238 -3.75 20.17 0.91
CA ASP A 238 -4.94 19.38 1.23
C ASP A 238 -5.10 18.16 0.31
N ARG A 239 -4.98 18.36 -1.01
CA ARG A 239 -5.06 17.25 -1.96
C ARG A 239 -3.94 16.22 -1.80
N GLU A 240 -2.74 16.67 -1.45
CA GLU A 240 -1.62 15.76 -1.20
C GLU A 240 -1.82 15.00 0.11
N ALA A 241 -2.28 15.67 1.16
CA ALA A 241 -2.60 15.05 2.44
C ALA A 241 -3.69 13.97 2.29
N LEU A 242 -4.79 14.29 1.59
CA LEU A 242 -5.85 13.31 1.27
C LEU A 242 -5.31 12.10 0.49
N LYS A 243 -4.42 12.33 -0.47
CA LYS A 243 -3.80 11.27 -1.26
C LYS A 243 -2.91 10.36 -0.41
N ARG A 244 -2.15 10.92 0.52
CA ARG A 244 -1.27 10.16 1.42
C ARG A 244 -2.04 9.47 2.54
N GLY A 245 -3.07 10.11 3.08
CA GLY A 245 -4.00 9.58 4.08
C GLY A 245 -3.45 9.53 5.50
N THR A 246 -2.15 9.27 5.67
CA THR A 246 -1.46 9.21 6.97
C THR A 246 0.03 9.34 6.82
N SER A 247 0.74 9.67 7.88
CA SER A 247 2.19 9.48 7.98
C SER A 247 2.52 8.01 8.17
N VAL A 248 3.63 7.55 7.58
CA VAL A 248 4.11 6.17 7.72
C VAL A 248 5.45 6.17 8.45
N TYR A 249 5.47 5.57 9.63
CA TYR A 249 6.67 5.46 10.47
C TYR A 249 7.39 4.16 10.15
N LEU A 250 8.63 4.28 9.70
CA LEU A 250 9.53 3.17 9.43
C LEU A 250 10.65 3.16 10.48
N ALA A 251 11.46 2.11 10.51
CA ALA A 251 12.49 1.96 11.53
C ALA A 251 13.57 3.06 11.49
N ASP A 252 13.85 3.63 10.33
CA ASP A 252 14.93 4.60 10.10
C ASP A 252 14.44 5.98 9.63
N ARG A 253 13.18 6.11 9.27
CA ARG A 253 12.59 7.35 8.73
C ARG A 253 11.08 7.42 8.88
N VAL A 254 10.55 8.63 8.69
CA VAL A 254 9.12 8.88 8.56
C VAL A 254 8.83 9.35 7.13
N ILE A 255 7.80 8.81 6.51
CA ILE A 255 7.20 9.35 5.29
C ILE A 255 5.99 10.16 5.73
N PRO A 256 6.07 11.49 5.76
CA PRO A 256 5.00 12.33 6.31
C PRO A 256 3.80 12.42 5.38
N MET A 257 2.64 12.61 5.99
CA MET A 257 1.40 12.96 5.30
C MET A 257 1.48 14.31 4.58
#